data_20fdc1f67bcd80faa9b6918a1cd871d9
#
_entry.id   20fdc1f67bcd80faa9b6918a1cd871d9
#
_cell.length_a   1.000
_cell.length_b   1.000
_cell.length_c   1.000
_cell.angle_alpha   90.00
_cell.angle_beta   90.00
_cell.angle_gamma   90.00
#
_symmetry.space_group_name_H-M   'P 1'
#
loop_
_entity.id
_entity.type
_entity.pdbx_description
1 polymer ?
#
loop_
_entity_poly.entity_id
_entity_poly.type
_entity_poly.pdbx_seq_one_letter_code
_entity_poly.pdbx_strand_id
1 'polypeptide(L)'
;MTIIETATAPQAQQRSDLLLDVNDLRVTFKTPDGDVTAVNDLNFNLRAGETLGIVGESGSGKSQTAFALMGLLAANGVIGGSAKFNGREILNLPEHELNKLRAEQISMIFQDPMTSLNPYMRVGEQLMEVLMLHKGLSKAEAFEESVKMLDAVKMPEARKRMRMFPHEFSGGMRQRVMIAMALLCRPKLLIADEPTTALDVTVQAQIMTLLNELKREFNTA
;
A
#
# COMPACT_ATOMS: atom_id res chain seq x y z
N MET A 1 12.10 -6.79 -15.34
CA MET A 1 11.42 -6.94 -14.03
C MET A 1 11.43 -8.42 -13.67
N THR A 2 11.98 -8.79 -12.53
CA THR A 2 12.07 -10.17 -12.07
C THR A 2 11.15 -10.35 -10.87
N ILE A 3 10.28 -11.35 -10.93
CA ILE A 3 9.43 -11.75 -9.79
C ILE A 3 10.09 -12.96 -9.15
N ILE A 4 10.34 -12.90 -7.85
CA ILE A 4 10.81 -14.03 -7.05
C ILE A 4 9.59 -14.59 -6.32
N GLU A 5 9.11 -15.72 -6.81
CA GLU A 5 7.99 -16.47 -6.24
C GLU A 5 8.52 -17.53 -5.29
N THR A 6 8.01 -17.60 -4.07
CA THR A 6 8.26 -18.71 -3.15
C THR A 6 7.15 -19.74 -3.28
N ALA A 7 7.46 -20.74 -4.07
CA ALA A 7 7.06 -22.15 -4.29
C ALA A 7 5.68 -22.69 -3.85
N THR A 8 4.98 -23.17 -4.77
CA THR A 8 4.47 -24.49 -5.23
C THR A 8 3.30 -25.14 -4.46
N ALA A 9 2.18 -25.28 -5.17
CA ALA A 9 1.17 -26.32 -5.01
C ALA A 9 0.26 -26.42 -6.28
N PRO A 10 -0.50 -27.52 -6.53
CA PRO A 10 -1.09 -27.88 -7.84
C PRO A 10 -2.26 -27.00 -8.32
N GLN A 11 -2.36 -26.81 -9.63
CA GLN A 11 -2.96 -25.64 -10.30
C GLN A 11 -4.49 -25.52 -10.41
N ALA A 12 -5.31 -26.52 -10.22
CA ALA A 12 -6.73 -26.45 -10.60
C ALA A 12 -7.71 -26.11 -9.44
N GLN A 13 -7.43 -26.58 -8.22
CA GLN A 13 -8.24 -26.29 -7.02
C GLN A 13 -7.83 -24.97 -6.33
N GLN A 14 -6.79 -24.31 -6.80
CA GLN A 14 -6.05 -23.23 -6.13
C GLN A 14 -6.48 -21.81 -6.50
N ARG A 15 -7.27 -21.62 -7.56
CA ARG A 15 -7.70 -20.26 -7.99
C ARG A 15 -8.79 -19.65 -7.11
N SER A 16 -9.54 -20.45 -6.35
CA SER A 16 -10.58 -19.94 -5.44
C SER A 16 -10.03 -19.24 -4.20
N ASP A 17 -8.76 -19.51 -3.85
CA ASP A 17 -8.14 -19.02 -2.60
C ASP A 17 -7.15 -17.86 -2.84
N LEU A 18 -7.09 -17.34 -4.08
CA LEU A 18 -6.24 -16.20 -4.42
C LEU A 18 -6.85 -14.90 -3.91
N LEU A 19 -6.05 -14.13 -3.17
CA LEU A 19 -6.40 -12.78 -2.77
C LEU A 19 -6.27 -11.82 -3.96
N LEU A 20 -5.16 -11.94 -4.72
CA LEU A 20 -4.90 -11.16 -5.93
C LEU A 20 -4.43 -12.10 -7.04
N ASP A 21 -5.02 -11.96 -8.22
CA ASP A 21 -4.65 -12.71 -9.44
C ASP A 21 -4.48 -11.71 -10.59
N VAL A 22 -3.25 -11.51 -11.04
CA VAL A 22 -2.88 -10.56 -12.10
C VAL A 22 -2.46 -11.33 -13.34
N ASN A 23 -3.10 -11.06 -14.47
CA ASN A 23 -2.86 -11.74 -15.74
C ASN A 23 -2.65 -10.71 -16.85
N ASP A 24 -1.52 -10.85 -17.57
CA ASP A 24 -1.13 -10.06 -18.74
C ASP A 24 -1.23 -8.53 -18.52
N LEU A 25 -0.94 -8.08 -17.29
CA LEU A 25 -1.01 -6.67 -16.94
C LEU A 25 -0.06 -5.87 -17.83
N ARG A 26 -0.63 -4.88 -18.50
CA ARG A 26 0.10 -3.95 -19.36
C ARG A 26 -0.25 -2.53 -18.96
N VAL A 27 0.78 -1.67 -18.88
CA VAL A 27 0.63 -0.24 -18.66
C VAL A 27 1.39 0.51 -19.74
N THR A 28 0.69 1.32 -20.50
CA THR A 28 1.25 2.12 -21.59
C THR A 28 0.85 3.58 -21.41
N PHE A 29 1.80 4.50 -21.52
CA PHE A 29 1.56 5.93 -21.46
C PHE A 29 1.58 6.51 -22.86
N LYS A 30 0.53 7.24 -23.21
CA LYS A 30 0.47 8.00 -24.46
C LYS A 30 1.25 9.30 -24.29
N THR A 31 2.31 9.48 -25.07
CA THR A 31 3.12 10.71 -25.07
C THR A 31 3.14 11.36 -26.44
N PRO A 32 3.48 12.66 -26.56
CA PRO A 32 3.62 13.33 -27.86
C PRO A 32 4.63 12.65 -28.79
N ASP A 33 5.66 12.00 -28.22
CA ASP A 33 6.73 11.33 -28.94
C ASP A 33 6.43 9.84 -29.25
N GLY A 34 5.21 9.38 -28.92
CA GLY A 34 4.77 8.00 -29.11
C GLY A 34 4.41 7.28 -27.81
N ASP A 35 3.96 6.05 -27.92
CA ASP A 35 3.52 5.24 -26.77
C ASP A 35 4.74 4.64 -26.04
N VAL A 36 4.77 4.79 -24.70
CA VAL A 36 5.78 4.25 -23.82
C VAL A 36 5.17 3.15 -22.95
N THR A 37 5.60 1.89 -23.14
CA THR A 37 5.14 0.76 -22.32
C THR A 37 6.01 0.64 -21.07
N ALA A 38 5.40 0.89 -19.92
CA ALA A 38 6.06 0.81 -18.60
C ALA A 38 5.93 -0.58 -17.96
N VAL A 39 4.84 -1.29 -18.21
CA VAL A 39 4.62 -2.68 -17.76
C VAL A 39 4.14 -3.49 -18.96
N ASN A 40 4.74 -4.67 -19.18
CA ASN A 40 4.42 -5.50 -20.33
C ASN A 40 4.22 -6.95 -19.90
N ASP A 41 3.02 -7.47 -20.14
CA ASP A 41 2.61 -8.86 -19.94
C ASP A 41 3.02 -9.45 -18.57
N LEU A 42 2.79 -8.66 -17.50
CA LEU A 42 3.13 -9.04 -16.13
C LEU A 42 2.07 -9.99 -15.56
N ASN A 43 2.52 -11.14 -15.07
CA ASN A 43 1.67 -12.18 -14.48
C ASN A 43 2.18 -12.53 -13.09
N PHE A 44 1.30 -12.55 -12.10
CA PHE A 44 1.57 -13.06 -10.75
C PHE A 44 0.28 -13.28 -9.98
N ASN A 45 0.38 -14.04 -8.90
CA ASN A 45 -0.72 -14.24 -7.97
C ASN A 45 -0.25 -14.14 -6.51
N LEU A 46 -1.19 -13.90 -5.58
CA LEU A 46 -0.92 -13.71 -4.17
C LEU A 46 -2.08 -14.27 -3.34
N ARG A 47 -1.76 -15.05 -2.31
CA ARG A 47 -2.74 -15.55 -1.33
C ARG A 47 -2.83 -14.65 -0.11
N ALA A 48 -3.90 -14.83 0.68
CA ALA A 48 -4.03 -14.13 1.96
C ALA A 48 -2.85 -14.41 2.87
N GLY A 49 -2.33 -13.37 3.53
CA GLY A 49 -1.19 -13.45 4.43
C GLY A 49 0.18 -13.75 3.77
N GLU A 50 0.23 -13.91 2.45
CA GLU A 50 1.47 -14.14 1.68
C GLU A 50 2.26 -12.84 1.48
N THR A 51 3.55 -12.95 1.12
CA THR A 51 4.37 -11.79 0.72
C THR A 51 4.96 -12.07 -0.65
N LEU A 52 4.75 -11.14 -1.58
CA LEU A 52 5.38 -11.13 -2.89
C LEU A 52 6.38 -9.96 -2.96
N GLY A 53 7.63 -10.26 -3.29
CA GLY A 53 8.63 -9.25 -3.57
C GLY A 53 8.75 -9.01 -5.09
N ILE A 54 8.54 -7.75 -5.52
CA ILE A 54 8.76 -7.34 -6.91
C ILE A 54 10.08 -6.57 -6.96
N VAL A 55 11.05 -7.08 -7.69
CA VAL A 55 12.39 -6.50 -7.81
C VAL A 55 12.67 -6.08 -9.26
N GLY A 56 13.48 -5.05 -9.42
CA GLY A 56 13.87 -4.52 -10.73
C GLY A 56 14.61 -3.19 -10.58
N GLU A 57 15.29 -2.77 -11.62
CA GLU A 57 15.99 -1.50 -11.67
C GLU A 57 15.05 -0.30 -11.55
N SER A 58 15.61 0.90 -11.29
CA SER A 58 14.82 2.13 -11.33
C SER A 58 14.21 2.32 -12.73
N GLY A 59 12.94 2.69 -12.78
CA GLY A 59 12.21 2.84 -14.06
C GLY A 59 11.68 1.54 -14.66
N SER A 60 11.86 0.36 -14.03
CA SER A 60 11.39 -0.93 -14.55
C SER A 60 9.86 -1.16 -14.45
N GLY A 61 9.08 -0.18 -14.00
CA GLY A 61 7.62 -0.27 -13.93
C GLY A 61 7.04 -0.76 -12.60
N LYS A 62 7.84 -0.95 -11.53
CA LYS A 62 7.37 -1.41 -10.21
C LYS A 62 6.25 -0.53 -9.65
N SER A 63 6.50 0.77 -9.53
CA SER A 63 5.49 1.74 -9.03
C SER A 63 4.28 1.84 -9.97
N GLN A 64 4.49 1.71 -11.29
CA GLN A 64 3.39 1.74 -12.26
C GLN A 64 2.48 0.51 -12.12
N THR A 65 3.02 -0.64 -11.78
CA THR A 65 2.25 -1.84 -11.43
C THR A 65 1.37 -1.58 -10.20
N ALA A 66 1.95 -1.01 -9.13
CA ALA A 66 1.22 -0.66 -7.92
C ALA A 66 0.11 0.37 -8.21
N PHE A 67 0.43 1.43 -8.97
CA PHE A 67 -0.53 2.47 -9.34
C PHE A 67 -1.65 1.94 -10.24
N ALA A 68 -1.37 1.00 -11.14
CA ALA A 68 -2.40 0.36 -11.96
C ALA A 68 -3.42 -0.39 -11.08
N LEU A 69 -2.96 -1.18 -10.10
CA LEU A 69 -3.82 -1.91 -9.17
C LEU A 69 -4.64 -0.97 -8.27
N MET A 70 -4.09 0.19 -7.93
CA MET A 70 -4.75 1.19 -7.09
C MET A 70 -5.62 2.18 -7.90
N GLY A 71 -5.60 2.14 -9.26
CA GLY A 71 -6.26 3.13 -10.10
C GLY A 71 -5.68 4.54 -9.95
N LEU A 72 -4.36 4.64 -9.76
CA LEU A 72 -3.64 5.91 -9.51
C LEU A 72 -2.71 6.30 -10.68
N LEU A 73 -2.86 5.70 -11.85
CA LEU A 73 -2.07 6.09 -13.02
C LEU A 73 -2.37 7.52 -13.45
N ALA A 74 -1.39 8.16 -14.06
CA ALA A 74 -1.58 9.45 -14.71
C ALA A 74 -2.65 9.33 -15.82
N ALA A 75 -3.32 10.44 -16.15
CA ALA A 75 -4.46 10.48 -17.06
C ALA A 75 -4.15 9.97 -18.50
N ASN A 76 -2.89 10.02 -18.91
CA ASN A 76 -2.42 9.49 -20.20
C ASN A 76 -2.04 8.00 -20.13
N GLY A 77 -2.20 7.34 -19.00
CA GLY A 77 -1.96 5.92 -18.80
C GLY A 77 -3.13 5.06 -19.28
N VAL A 78 -2.81 4.00 -20.01
CA VAL A 78 -3.77 3.00 -20.48
C VAL A 78 -3.42 1.66 -19.87
N ILE A 79 -4.41 1.00 -19.26
CA ILE A 79 -4.25 -0.31 -18.59
C ILE A 79 -4.88 -1.38 -19.46
N GLY A 80 -4.13 -2.47 -19.69
CA GLY A 80 -4.61 -3.72 -20.30
C GLY A 80 -4.37 -4.90 -19.39
N GLY A 81 -4.96 -6.06 -19.75
CA GLY A 81 -4.90 -7.27 -18.95
C GLY A 81 -6.03 -7.37 -17.92
N SER A 82 -5.82 -8.14 -16.86
CA SER A 82 -6.79 -8.38 -15.79
C SER A 82 -6.08 -8.41 -14.44
N ALA A 83 -6.72 -7.82 -13.42
CA ALA A 83 -6.34 -8.01 -12.02
C ALA A 83 -7.59 -8.26 -11.19
N LYS A 84 -7.67 -9.44 -10.58
CA LYS A 84 -8.80 -9.83 -9.75
C LYS A 84 -8.41 -9.85 -8.28
N PHE A 85 -9.10 -9.05 -7.48
CA PHE A 85 -8.98 -9.03 -6.03
C PHE A 85 -10.18 -9.74 -5.41
N ASN A 86 -9.95 -10.81 -4.65
CA ASN A 86 -11.00 -11.72 -4.17
C ASN A 86 -11.95 -12.18 -5.31
N GLY A 87 -11.41 -12.50 -6.48
CA GLY A 87 -12.15 -12.93 -7.66
C GLY A 87 -12.88 -11.81 -8.43
N ARG A 88 -12.88 -10.56 -7.93
CA ARG A 88 -13.49 -9.40 -8.59
C ARG A 88 -12.45 -8.64 -9.39
N GLU A 89 -12.74 -8.32 -10.65
CA GLU A 89 -11.90 -7.44 -11.48
C GLU A 89 -11.80 -6.04 -10.86
N ILE A 90 -10.56 -5.52 -10.73
CA ILE A 90 -10.29 -4.20 -10.14
C ILE A 90 -9.67 -3.20 -11.12
N LEU A 91 -9.19 -3.64 -12.29
CA LEU A 91 -8.66 -2.71 -13.28
C LEU A 91 -9.78 -1.90 -13.93
N ASN A 92 -9.50 -0.64 -14.23
CA ASN A 92 -10.42 0.28 -14.89
C ASN A 92 -11.79 0.43 -14.21
N LEU A 93 -11.88 0.17 -12.91
CA LEU A 93 -13.09 0.44 -12.15
C LEU A 93 -13.35 1.96 -12.07
N PRO A 94 -14.61 2.38 -12.06
CA PRO A 94 -14.96 3.77 -11.82
C PRO A 94 -14.53 4.20 -10.40
N GLU A 95 -14.20 5.47 -10.22
CA GLU A 95 -13.64 6.03 -8.98
C GLU A 95 -14.45 5.66 -7.72
N HIS A 96 -15.78 5.72 -7.79
CA HIS A 96 -16.65 5.40 -6.67
C HIS A 96 -16.57 3.92 -6.23
N GLU A 97 -16.21 3.00 -7.12
CA GLU A 97 -16.00 1.58 -6.80
C GLU A 97 -14.59 1.35 -6.26
N LEU A 98 -13.58 2.04 -6.82
CA LEU A 98 -12.21 2.00 -6.29
C LEU A 98 -12.15 2.54 -4.86
N ASN A 99 -12.89 3.61 -4.56
CA ASN A 99 -12.93 4.20 -3.23
C ASN A 99 -13.52 3.27 -2.17
N LYS A 100 -14.37 2.30 -2.53
CA LYS A 100 -14.85 1.24 -1.62
C LYS A 100 -13.78 0.19 -1.30
N LEU A 101 -12.76 0.05 -2.16
CA LEU A 101 -11.67 -0.90 -1.97
C LEU A 101 -10.49 -0.26 -1.26
N ARG A 102 -10.20 1.01 -1.58
CA ARG A 102 -9.09 1.77 -1.00
C ARG A 102 -9.27 1.93 0.50
N ALA A 103 -8.18 1.86 1.23
CA ALA A 103 -8.06 1.87 2.68
C ALA A 103 -8.69 0.65 3.38
N GLU A 104 -9.89 0.23 3.04
CA GLU A 104 -10.59 -0.87 3.73
C GLU A 104 -10.14 -2.26 3.31
N GLN A 105 -9.84 -2.45 2.03
CA GLN A 105 -9.49 -3.75 1.47
C GLN A 105 -8.06 -3.78 0.94
N ILE A 106 -7.66 -2.71 0.25
CA ILE A 106 -6.34 -2.53 -0.34
C ILE A 106 -5.78 -1.20 0.14
N SER A 107 -4.57 -1.18 0.65
CA SER A 107 -3.88 0.05 1.05
C SER A 107 -2.47 0.09 0.46
N MET A 108 -1.88 1.29 0.44
CA MET A 108 -0.56 1.50 -0.13
C MET A 108 0.31 2.37 0.78
N ILE A 109 1.57 1.97 0.92
CA ILE A 109 2.64 2.80 1.46
C ILE A 109 3.43 3.34 0.28
N PHE A 110 3.47 4.66 0.14
CA PHE A 110 4.18 5.34 -0.93
C PHE A 110 5.68 5.48 -0.59
N GLN A 111 6.48 5.69 -1.64
CA GLN A 111 7.94 5.76 -1.55
C GLN A 111 8.43 6.91 -0.66
N ASP A 112 7.79 8.07 -0.72
CA ASP A 112 8.22 9.28 0.00
C ASP A 112 7.25 9.69 1.10
N PRO A 113 7.65 9.57 2.39
CA PRO A 113 6.84 10.00 3.51
C PRO A 113 6.70 11.53 3.62
N MET A 114 7.54 12.30 2.94
CA MET A 114 7.49 13.77 2.97
C MET A 114 6.32 14.31 2.16
N THR A 115 6.00 13.66 1.06
CA THR A 115 4.89 14.05 0.17
C THR A 115 3.57 13.40 0.54
N SER A 116 3.59 12.32 1.33
CA SER A 116 2.40 11.53 1.68
C SER A 116 1.65 12.09 2.89
N LEU A 117 2.31 12.84 3.78
CA LEU A 117 1.70 13.47 4.94
C LEU A 117 1.44 14.95 4.68
N ASN A 118 0.25 15.44 5.01
CA ASN A 118 -0.07 16.85 4.91
C ASN A 118 0.72 17.64 5.98
N PRO A 119 1.67 18.53 5.60
CA PRO A 119 2.51 19.25 6.56
C PRO A 119 1.75 20.27 7.42
N TYR A 120 0.54 20.68 6.99
CA TYR A 120 -0.29 21.67 7.65
C TYR A 120 -1.34 21.04 8.59
N MET A 121 -1.43 19.72 8.66
CA MET A 121 -2.32 19.00 9.55
C MET A 121 -1.55 18.23 10.60
N ARG A 122 -2.09 18.14 11.81
CA ARG A 122 -1.50 17.29 12.85
C ARG A 122 -1.60 15.82 12.46
N VAL A 123 -0.60 15.03 12.87
CA VAL A 123 -0.57 13.60 12.57
C VAL A 123 -1.85 12.91 13.07
N GLY A 124 -2.31 13.22 14.28
CA GLY A 124 -3.54 12.63 14.80
C GLY A 124 -4.79 12.97 13.99
N GLU A 125 -4.88 14.19 13.45
CA GLU A 125 -6.01 14.59 12.61
C GLU A 125 -6.06 13.75 11.33
N GLN A 126 -4.92 13.53 10.67
CA GLN A 126 -4.82 12.72 9.47
C GLN A 126 -5.18 11.25 9.73
N LEU A 127 -4.71 10.68 10.84
CA LEU A 127 -5.05 9.30 11.22
C LEU A 127 -6.53 9.15 11.55
N MET A 128 -7.08 10.06 12.36
CA MET A 128 -8.50 10.02 12.71
C MET A 128 -9.42 10.18 11.52
N GLU A 129 -9.06 11.04 10.54
CA GLU A 129 -9.83 11.25 9.33
C GLU A 129 -10.06 9.95 8.56
N VAL A 130 -9.02 9.12 8.41
CA VAL A 130 -9.12 7.80 7.78
C VAL A 130 -10.16 6.92 8.48
N LEU A 131 -10.13 6.84 9.81
CA LEU A 131 -11.05 6.00 10.58
C LEU A 131 -12.48 6.56 10.58
N MET A 132 -12.63 7.86 10.66
CA MET A 132 -13.95 8.50 10.61
C MET A 132 -14.60 8.31 9.24
N LEU A 133 -13.82 8.47 8.16
CA LEU A 133 -14.32 8.33 6.79
C LEU A 133 -14.65 6.89 6.42
N HIS A 134 -13.74 5.94 6.70
CA HIS A 134 -13.84 4.56 6.22
C HIS A 134 -14.49 3.59 7.23
N LYS A 135 -14.43 3.89 8.53
CA LYS A 135 -15.02 3.03 9.59
C LYS A 135 -16.20 3.67 10.29
N GLY A 136 -16.52 4.94 9.98
CA GLY A 136 -17.64 5.65 10.60
C GLY A 136 -17.48 5.87 12.10
N LEU A 137 -16.22 5.82 12.62
CA LEU A 137 -15.96 5.99 14.04
C LEU A 137 -16.22 7.45 14.46
N SER A 138 -16.67 7.65 15.70
CA SER A 138 -16.67 8.96 16.33
C SER A 138 -15.25 9.49 16.52
N LYS A 139 -15.11 10.80 16.67
CA LYS A 139 -13.79 11.43 16.87
C LYS A 139 -13.04 10.87 18.09
N ALA A 140 -13.75 10.52 19.16
CA ALA A 140 -13.16 9.95 20.37
C ALA A 140 -12.64 8.53 20.13
N GLU A 141 -13.45 7.67 19.48
CA GLU A 141 -13.05 6.32 19.12
C GLU A 141 -11.89 6.33 18.12
N ALA A 142 -11.95 7.19 17.08
CA ALA A 142 -10.89 7.34 16.09
C ALA A 142 -9.57 7.80 16.74
N PHE A 143 -9.63 8.66 17.75
CA PHE A 143 -8.45 9.09 18.52
C PHE A 143 -7.81 7.91 19.25
N GLU A 144 -8.58 7.12 19.99
CA GLU A 144 -8.06 5.99 20.76
C GLU A 144 -7.51 4.89 19.84
N GLU A 145 -8.20 4.56 18.76
CA GLU A 145 -7.71 3.57 17.77
C GLU A 145 -6.44 4.08 17.05
N SER A 146 -6.35 5.38 16.74
CA SER A 146 -5.13 5.96 16.17
C SER A 146 -3.94 5.89 17.14
N VAL A 147 -4.16 6.11 18.44
CA VAL A 147 -3.11 5.96 19.46
C VAL A 147 -2.65 4.51 19.52
N LYS A 148 -3.58 3.53 19.57
CA LYS A 148 -3.23 2.10 19.56
C LYS A 148 -2.41 1.72 18.31
N MET A 149 -2.78 2.23 17.14
CA MET A 149 -2.04 1.96 15.91
C MET A 149 -0.64 2.59 15.94
N LEU A 150 -0.49 3.80 16.48
CA LEU A 150 0.83 4.41 16.68
C LEU A 150 1.69 3.60 17.67
N ASP A 151 1.10 3.05 18.73
CA ASP A 151 1.80 2.12 19.63
C ASP A 151 2.20 0.83 18.90
N ALA A 152 1.33 0.24 18.08
CA ALA A 152 1.61 -0.95 17.28
C ALA A 152 2.80 -0.74 16.32
N VAL A 153 2.92 0.44 15.71
CA VAL A 153 4.10 0.81 14.91
C VAL A 153 5.31 1.25 15.75
N LYS A 154 5.29 1.00 17.06
CA LYS A 154 6.37 1.30 18.00
C LYS A 154 6.73 2.79 18.02
N MET A 155 5.74 3.68 17.94
CA MET A 155 5.90 5.13 18.07
C MET A 155 6.08 5.48 19.55
N PRO A 156 7.20 6.07 19.97
CA PRO A 156 7.37 6.47 21.35
C PRO A 156 6.39 7.59 21.71
N GLU A 157 5.79 7.53 22.91
CA GLU A 157 4.83 8.52 23.41
C GLU A 157 3.66 8.79 22.43
N ALA A 158 3.07 7.74 21.83
CA ALA A 158 2.08 7.82 20.76
C ALA A 158 0.99 8.87 21.01
N ARG A 159 0.38 8.88 22.21
CA ARG A 159 -0.67 9.84 22.57
C ARG A 159 -0.25 11.31 22.51
N LYS A 160 1.01 11.62 22.87
CA LYS A 160 1.54 13.00 22.74
C LYS A 160 1.79 13.34 21.27
N ARG A 161 2.28 12.37 20.49
CA ARG A 161 2.58 12.52 19.07
C ARG A 161 1.34 12.83 18.21
N MET A 162 0.16 12.44 18.63
CA MET A 162 -1.10 12.79 17.95
C MET A 162 -1.28 14.29 17.73
N ARG A 163 -0.68 15.13 18.59
CA ARG A 163 -0.80 16.60 18.54
C ARG A 163 0.27 17.29 17.70
N MET A 164 1.27 16.53 17.25
CA MET A 164 2.43 17.05 16.52
C MET A 164 2.17 17.11 15.03
N PHE A 165 2.92 17.96 14.34
CA PHE A 165 2.91 18.09 12.90
C PHE A 165 3.99 17.17 12.26
N PRO A 166 3.85 16.76 10.99
CA PRO A 166 4.83 15.89 10.33
C PRO A 166 6.27 16.40 10.36
N HIS A 167 6.49 17.71 10.28
CA HIS A 167 7.83 18.30 10.31
C HIS A 167 8.56 18.15 11.65
N GLU A 168 7.83 17.86 12.74
CA GLU A 168 8.41 17.61 14.07
C GLU A 168 8.89 16.15 14.25
N PHE A 169 8.72 15.27 13.23
CA PHE A 169 9.10 13.87 13.25
C PHE A 169 10.39 13.64 12.45
N SER A 170 11.21 12.69 12.90
CA SER A 170 12.33 12.17 12.10
C SER A 170 11.80 11.38 10.87
N GLY A 171 12.67 11.10 9.90
CA GLY A 171 12.31 10.31 8.72
C GLY A 171 11.71 8.96 9.07
N GLY A 172 12.35 8.20 9.95
CA GLY A 172 11.83 6.91 10.42
C GLY A 172 10.52 7.01 11.19
N MET A 173 10.28 8.11 11.93
CA MET A 173 8.99 8.32 12.60
C MET A 173 7.89 8.65 11.59
N ARG A 174 8.15 9.46 10.58
CA ARG A 174 7.18 9.72 9.49
C ARG A 174 6.83 8.45 8.74
N GLN A 175 7.83 7.58 8.48
CA GLN A 175 7.60 6.28 7.88
C GLN A 175 6.66 5.42 8.74
N ARG A 176 6.86 5.39 10.06
CA ARG A 176 5.96 4.69 11.00
C ARG A 176 4.54 5.26 10.97
N VAL A 177 4.37 6.58 10.87
CA VAL A 177 3.05 7.22 10.70
C VAL A 177 2.38 6.77 9.41
N MET A 178 3.11 6.72 8.28
CA MET A 178 2.55 6.22 7.01
C MET A 178 2.13 4.76 7.09
N ILE A 179 2.96 3.92 7.71
CA ILE A 179 2.62 2.51 7.95
C ILE A 179 1.36 2.40 8.82
N ALA A 180 1.29 3.19 9.91
CA ALA A 180 0.10 3.25 10.76
C ALA A 180 -1.13 3.64 9.95
N MET A 181 -1.05 4.71 9.17
CA MET A 181 -2.15 5.20 8.32
C MET A 181 -2.63 4.12 7.34
N ALA A 182 -1.72 3.44 6.67
CA ALA A 182 -2.05 2.39 5.72
C ALA A 182 -2.71 1.17 6.37
N LEU A 183 -2.43 0.89 7.65
CA LEU A 183 -2.94 -0.28 8.38
C LEU A 183 -4.15 0.01 9.27
N LEU A 184 -4.55 1.28 9.48
CA LEU A 184 -5.66 1.67 10.35
C LEU A 184 -6.96 0.91 10.06
N CYS A 185 -7.27 0.72 8.79
CA CYS A 185 -8.47 0.00 8.37
C CYS A 185 -8.29 -1.52 8.29
N ARG A 186 -7.11 -2.06 8.64
CA ARG A 186 -6.75 -3.49 8.57
C ARG A 186 -7.03 -4.07 7.19
N PRO A 187 -6.37 -3.57 6.13
CA PRO A 187 -6.58 -4.03 4.77
C PRO A 187 -6.13 -5.48 4.60
N LYS A 188 -6.74 -6.19 3.65
CA LYS A 188 -6.33 -7.56 3.28
C LYS A 188 -5.05 -7.56 2.44
N LEU A 189 -4.83 -6.50 1.65
CA LEU A 189 -3.65 -6.31 0.81
C LEU A 189 -2.98 -4.97 1.15
N LEU A 190 -1.69 -5.03 1.47
CA LEU A 190 -0.84 -3.87 1.62
C LEU A 190 0.22 -3.85 0.50
N ILE A 191 0.19 -2.84 -0.33
CA ILE A 191 1.21 -2.59 -1.35
C ILE A 191 2.24 -1.63 -0.74
N ALA A 192 3.52 -2.00 -0.75
CA ALA A 192 4.60 -1.15 -0.26
C ALA A 192 5.56 -0.82 -1.41
N ASP A 193 5.52 0.42 -1.88
CA ASP A 193 6.39 0.90 -2.96
C ASP A 193 7.66 1.49 -2.37
N GLU A 194 8.74 0.72 -2.39
CA GLU A 194 10.06 1.07 -1.87
C GLU A 194 10.02 1.69 -0.44
N PRO A 195 9.40 1.03 0.57
CA PRO A 195 9.03 1.65 1.84
C PRO A 195 10.22 2.06 2.73
N THR A 196 11.44 1.89 2.26
CA THR A 196 12.66 2.15 3.06
C THR A 196 13.71 2.97 2.33
N THR A 197 13.52 3.32 1.05
CA THR A 197 14.56 3.93 0.18
C THR A 197 15.10 5.27 0.73
N ALA A 198 14.29 6.07 1.42
CA ALA A 198 14.69 7.35 1.99
C ALA A 198 15.28 7.26 3.42
N LEU A 199 15.58 6.05 3.93
CA LEU A 199 16.01 5.81 5.30
C LEU A 199 17.44 5.26 5.35
N ASP A 200 18.14 5.51 6.49
CA ASP A 200 19.43 4.86 6.76
C ASP A 200 19.28 3.35 6.98
N VAL A 201 20.36 2.58 6.75
CA VAL A 201 20.35 1.10 6.77
C VAL A 201 19.79 0.52 8.06
N THR A 202 20.08 1.15 9.21
CA THR A 202 19.61 0.66 10.51
C THR A 202 18.12 0.82 10.64
N VAL A 203 17.58 1.98 10.23
CA VAL A 203 16.13 2.25 10.24
C VAL A 203 15.42 1.40 9.21
N GLN A 204 16.00 1.15 8.04
CA GLN A 204 15.44 0.23 7.04
C GLN A 204 15.19 -1.16 7.63
N ALA A 205 16.17 -1.75 8.31
CA ALA A 205 16.03 -3.06 8.94
C ALA A 205 14.90 -3.07 10.00
N GLN A 206 14.80 -2.00 10.80
CA GLN A 206 13.73 -1.86 11.80
C GLN A 206 12.35 -1.77 11.15
N ILE A 207 12.20 -1.01 10.07
CA ILE A 207 10.93 -0.86 9.33
C ILE A 207 10.52 -2.20 8.68
N MET A 208 11.45 -2.92 8.06
CA MET A 208 11.17 -4.24 7.47
C MET A 208 10.74 -5.27 8.52
N THR A 209 11.40 -5.27 9.68
CA THR A 209 10.99 -6.12 10.82
C THR A 209 9.59 -5.76 11.30
N LEU A 210 9.30 -4.46 11.49
CA LEU A 210 7.99 -3.96 11.90
C LEU A 210 6.89 -4.37 10.91
N LEU A 211 7.10 -4.18 9.60
CA LEU A 211 6.14 -4.60 8.57
C LEU A 211 5.84 -6.10 8.62
N ASN A 212 6.87 -6.93 8.83
CA ASN A 212 6.69 -8.38 8.98
C ASN A 212 5.90 -8.77 10.24
N GLU A 213 6.11 -8.08 11.36
CA GLU A 213 5.36 -8.28 12.60
C GLU A 213 3.87 -7.92 12.39
N LEU A 214 3.60 -6.71 11.87
CA LEU A 214 2.24 -6.21 11.63
C LEU A 214 1.48 -7.02 10.59
N LYS A 215 2.16 -7.47 9.51
CA LYS A 215 1.60 -8.37 8.52
C LYS A 215 1.04 -9.64 9.17
N ARG A 216 1.79 -10.25 10.08
CA ARG A 216 1.36 -11.48 10.80
C ARG A 216 0.22 -11.19 11.76
N GLU A 217 0.31 -10.09 12.51
CA GLU A 217 -0.70 -9.69 13.48
C GLU A 217 -2.06 -9.42 12.83
N PHE A 218 -2.06 -8.73 11.67
CA PHE A 218 -3.29 -8.34 10.97
C PHE A 218 -3.69 -9.30 9.85
N ASN A 219 -2.91 -10.38 9.62
CA ASN A 219 -3.11 -11.34 8.53
C ASN A 219 -3.24 -10.64 7.15
N THR A 220 -2.42 -9.62 6.91
CA THR A 220 -2.38 -8.82 5.68
C THR A 220 -1.39 -9.46 4.69
N ALA A 221 -1.74 -9.51 3.39
CA ALA A 221 -0.83 -9.91 2.34
C ALA A 221 -0.04 -8.69 1.83
#